data_5b66bca040371abdcc0f2985e15af153
#
_entry.id   5b66bca040371abdcc0f2985e15af153
#
_cell.length_a   1.000
_cell.length_b   1.000
_cell.length_c   1.000
_cell.angle_alpha   90.00
_cell.angle_beta   90.00
_cell.angle_gamma   90.00
#
_symmetry.space_group_name_H-M   'P 1'
#
loop_
_entity.id
_entity.type
_entity.pdbx_description
1 polymer ?
#
loop_
_entity_poly.entity_id
_entity_poly.type
_entity_poly.pdbx_seq_one_letter_code
_entity_poly.pdbx_strand_id
1 'polypeptide(L)'
;EELATSERVADVVNENSEVPYVDAFFTEKALDPEMKQFATTSEVGAVYGPVFENDKYRMFKLVDKTVAPDSVKVSHIMLAGKSEAETTALADSLMGALKGGANFAELAKKYSADQAAENGGELGWFTEVTALRGVNDDFKKAVFSTPLNEVAVVKSLYGTHLVKVTEKTGNVEKYKIADIDMTVSPSSKTYSNIYNELNQFVSKNNSMAKLEENAKEAGYNLISGATVTTDDQLLGSIKNSRPVIRWAFQNDKGSISEIFECSDKFVVAAVEGSISEGYRPVDMVAPALRA
;
A
#
# COMPACT_ATOMS: atom_id res chain seq x y z
N GLU A 1 -6.96 1.81 22.61
CA GLU A 1 -7.97 2.50 23.45
C GLU A 1 -8.40 3.84 22.81
N GLU A 2 -7.46 4.66 22.33
CA GLU A 2 -7.76 5.96 21.74
C GLU A 2 -8.63 5.86 20.47
N LEU A 3 -8.33 4.95 19.54
CA LEU A 3 -9.16 4.70 18.36
C LEU A 3 -10.61 4.35 18.71
N ALA A 4 -10.84 3.62 19.81
CA ALA A 4 -12.17 3.22 20.22
C ALA A 4 -13.04 4.40 20.68
N THR A 5 -12.43 5.36 21.37
CA THR A 5 -13.14 6.43 22.08
C THR A 5 -13.11 7.78 21.38
N SER A 6 -12.15 8.00 20.48
CA SER A 6 -11.97 9.28 19.81
C SER A 6 -13.04 9.55 18.76
N GLU A 7 -13.54 10.79 18.72
CA GLU A 7 -14.33 11.33 17.61
C GLU A 7 -13.43 11.80 16.45
N ARG A 8 -12.15 12.11 16.74
CA ARG A 8 -11.14 12.56 15.77
C ARG A 8 -10.37 11.38 15.18
N VAL A 9 -11.09 10.46 14.56
CA VAL A 9 -10.56 9.19 14.06
C VAL A 9 -9.40 9.40 13.07
N ALA A 10 -9.52 10.40 12.19
CA ALA A 10 -8.48 10.71 11.20
C ALA A 10 -7.15 11.08 11.86
N ASP A 11 -7.17 11.90 12.92
CA ASP A 11 -5.95 12.31 13.63
C ASP A 11 -5.29 11.09 14.29
N VAL A 12 -6.10 10.26 14.98
CA VAL A 12 -5.59 9.04 15.64
C VAL A 12 -4.92 8.10 14.64
N VAL A 13 -5.54 7.87 13.47
CA VAL A 13 -4.93 7.03 12.43
C VAL A 13 -3.64 7.66 11.91
N ASN A 14 -3.66 8.95 11.54
CA ASN A 14 -2.49 9.62 10.96
C ASN A 14 -1.30 9.73 11.93
N GLU A 15 -1.55 9.74 13.24
CA GLU A 15 -0.51 9.75 14.27
C GLU A 15 0.06 8.36 14.57
N ASN A 16 -0.71 7.29 14.37
CA ASN A 16 -0.37 5.95 14.84
C ASN A 16 -0.25 4.89 13.71
N SER A 17 -0.49 5.23 12.46
CA SER A 17 -0.45 4.30 11.33
C SER A 17 0.61 4.70 10.32
N GLU A 18 1.23 3.70 9.67
CA GLU A 18 2.09 3.91 8.50
C GLU A 18 1.29 4.28 7.24
N VAL A 19 -0.01 3.99 7.25
CA VAL A 19 -0.93 4.30 6.16
C VAL A 19 -1.85 5.44 6.59
N PRO A 20 -1.96 6.53 5.81
CA PRO A 20 -2.81 7.65 6.16
C PRO A 20 -4.29 7.27 6.16
N TYR A 21 -5.08 7.96 6.99
CA TYR A 21 -6.54 7.79 6.99
C TYR A 21 -7.14 8.15 5.63
N VAL A 22 -8.04 7.31 5.17
CA VAL A 22 -8.80 7.52 3.93
C VAL A 22 -10.27 7.80 4.28
N ASP A 23 -10.69 9.06 4.17
CA ASP A 23 -12.10 9.45 4.39
C ASP A 23 -12.96 9.09 3.18
N ALA A 24 -13.24 7.80 3.02
CA ALA A 24 -14.09 7.26 1.96
C ALA A 24 -14.89 6.05 2.43
N PHE A 25 -15.99 5.78 1.74
CA PHE A 25 -16.71 4.54 1.88
C PHE A 25 -16.21 3.49 0.88
N PHE A 26 -15.95 2.31 1.37
CA PHE A 26 -15.50 1.15 0.60
C PHE A 26 -16.64 0.14 0.44
N THR A 27 -16.74 -0.46 -0.73
CA THR A 27 -17.62 -1.63 -0.92
C THR A 27 -16.92 -2.88 -0.41
N GLU A 28 -17.68 -3.95 -0.13
CA GLU A 28 -17.11 -5.24 0.28
C GLU A 28 -15.99 -5.76 -0.64
N LYS A 29 -16.07 -5.47 -1.95
CA LYS A 29 -15.08 -5.91 -2.94
C LYS A 29 -13.75 -5.19 -2.83
N ALA A 30 -13.74 -4.00 -2.23
CA ALA A 30 -12.55 -3.18 -2.05
C ALA A 30 -11.85 -3.44 -0.72
N LEU A 31 -12.45 -4.24 0.17
CA LEU A 31 -11.90 -4.61 1.48
C LEU A 31 -11.15 -5.95 1.37
N ASP A 32 -10.08 -6.09 2.12
CA ASP A 32 -9.45 -7.39 2.32
C ASP A 32 -10.39 -8.35 3.09
N PRO A 33 -10.15 -9.66 3.08
CA PRO A 33 -11.07 -10.63 3.69
C PRO A 33 -11.34 -10.39 5.18
N GLU A 34 -10.35 -9.96 5.95
CA GLU A 34 -10.47 -9.70 7.38
C GLU A 34 -11.30 -8.45 7.66
N MET A 35 -10.96 -7.34 6.99
CA MET A 35 -11.75 -6.10 7.05
C MET A 35 -13.18 -6.31 6.60
N LYS A 36 -13.39 -7.08 5.52
CA LYS A 36 -14.72 -7.41 5.02
C LYS A 36 -15.53 -8.15 6.07
N GLN A 37 -14.99 -9.24 6.64
CA GLN A 37 -15.66 -10.00 7.67
C GLN A 37 -16.04 -9.11 8.86
N PHE A 38 -15.09 -8.31 9.34
CA PHE A 38 -15.34 -7.37 10.43
C PHE A 38 -16.43 -6.36 10.09
N ALA A 39 -16.34 -5.67 8.94
CA ALA A 39 -17.26 -4.62 8.56
C ALA A 39 -18.71 -5.12 8.37
N THR A 40 -18.88 -6.32 7.81
CA THR A 40 -20.21 -6.89 7.54
C THR A 40 -20.90 -7.43 8.78
N THR A 41 -20.15 -7.87 9.80
CA THR A 41 -20.69 -8.51 11.01
C THR A 41 -20.74 -7.60 12.24
N SER A 42 -20.07 -6.45 12.22
CA SER A 42 -19.97 -5.56 13.39
C SER A 42 -20.92 -4.36 13.29
N GLU A 43 -21.23 -3.73 14.42
CA GLU A 43 -21.96 -2.47 14.51
C GLU A 43 -21.02 -1.27 14.37
N VAL A 44 -21.56 -0.12 13.95
CA VAL A 44 -20.80 1.15 13.88
C VAL A 44 -20.24 1.49 15.25
N GLY A 45 -18.97 1.87 15.29
CA GLY A 45 -18.21 2.12 16.50
C GLY A 45 -17.41 0.91 17.01
N ALA A 46 -17.67 -0.29 16.51
CA ALA A 46 -16.90 -1.49 16.87
C ALA A 46 -15.44 -1.34 16.48
N VAL A 47 -14.56 -1.95 17.28
CA VAL A 47 -13.10 -2.00 17.06
C VAL A 47 -12.65 -3.45 17.06
N TYR A 48 -11.78 -3.78 16.10
CA TYR A 48 -11.11 -5.05 15.96
C TYR A 48 -9.61 -4.89 16.24
N GLY A 49 -9.02 -5.82 16.94
CA GLY A 49 -7.59 -5.82 17.26
C GLY A 49 -7.24 -5.10 18.58
N PRO A 50 -5.94 -4.79 18.81
CA PRO A 50 -4.84 -5.03 17.89
C PRO A 50 -4.54 -6.53 17.69
N VAL A 51 -4.30 -6.94 16.45
CA VAL A 51 -3.85 -8.29 16.09
C VAL A 51 -2.44 -8.18 15.52
N PHE A 52 -1.55 -9.09 15.96
CA PHE A 52 -0.18 -9.17 15.44
C PHE A 52 -0.07 -10.30 14.43
N GLU A 53 0.19 -9.95 13.19
CA GLU A 53 0.38 -10.89 12.10
C GLU A 53 1.38 -10.33 11.07
N ASN A 54 2.25 -11.19 10.55
CA ASN A 54 3.25 -10.84 9.53
C ASN A 54 4.11 -9.61 9.93
N ASP A 55 4.59 -9.58 11.18
CA ASP A 55 5.40 -8.51 11.75
C ASP A 55 4.69 -7.13 11.82
N LYS A 56 3.36 -7.13 11.77
CA LYS A 56 2.54 -5.93 11.89
C LYS A 56 1.48 -6.06 12.98
N TYR A 57 1.22 -4.97 13.66
CA TYR A 57 -0.03 -4.80 14.39
C TYR A 57 -1.06 -4.16 13.49
N ARG A 58 -2.25 -4.76 13.43
CA ARG A 58 -3.41 -4.21 12.72
C ARG A 58 -4.57 -3.99 13.69
N MET A 59 -5.29 -2.89 13.48
CA MET A 59 -6.47 -2.52 14.25
C MET A 59 -7.46 -1.79 13.36
N PHE A 60 -8.73 -2.17 13.39
CA PHE A 60 -9.80 -1.52 12.62
C PHE A 60 -10.85 -0.91 13.52
N LYS A 61 -11.43 0.22 13.10
CA LYS A 61 -12.69 0.74 13.65
C LYS A 61 -13.69 0.92 12.52
N LEU A 62 -14.87 0.38 12.70
CA LEU A 62 -15.98 0.67 11.80
C LEU A 62 -16.55 2.04 12.14
N VAL A 63 -16.22 3.03 11.33
CA VAL A 63 -16.58 4.44 11.57
C VAL A 63 -18.01 4.72 11.16
N ASP A 64 -18.44 4.16 10.01
CA ASP A 64 -19.80 4.40 9.50
C ASP A 64 -20.19 3.30 8.50
N LYS A 65 -21.52 3.15 8.28
CA LYS A 65 -22.13 2.30 7.26
C LYS A 65 -23.17 3.10 6.48
N THR A 66 -23.24 2.87 5.19
CA THR A 66 -24.25 3.50 4.34
C THR A 66 -24.70 2.58 3.20
N VAL A 67 -25.85 2.88 2.61
CA VAL A 67 -26.32 2.23 1.37
C VAL A 67 -26.37 3.29 0.29
N ALA A 68 -25.47 3.19 -0.68
CA ALA A 68 -25.27 4.19 -1.72
C ALA A 68 -24.88 3.55 -3.05
N PRO A 69 -24.96 4.27 -4.18
CA PRO A 69 -24.45 3.76 -5.46
C PRO A 69 -23.00 3.32 -5.37
N ASP A 70 -22.66 2.16 -5.95
CA ASP A 70 -21.27 1.68 -6.04
C ASP A 70 -20.41 2.68 -6.79
N SER A 71 -20.89 3.15 -7.94
CA SER A 71 -20.25 4.15 -8.76
C SER A 71 -21.23 5.14 -9.39
N VAL A 72 -20.72 6.29 -9.76
CA VAL A 72 -21.47 7.37 -10.43
C VAL A 72 -20.72 7.83 -11.67
N LYS A 73 -21.46 8.14 -12.74
CA LYS A 73 -20.90 8.74 -13.95
C LYS A 73 -21.09 10.26 -13.88
N VAL A 74 -20.04 10.97 -14.14
CA VAL A 74 -19.98 12.43 -13.92
C VAL A 74 -19.53 13.16 -15.17
N SER A 75 -20.16 14.31 -15.40
CA SER A 75 -19.66 15.35 -16.30
C SER A 75 -19.40 16.62 -15.50
N HIS A 76 -18.41 17.41 -15.90
CA HIS A 76 -18.15 18.69 -15.27
C HIS A 76 -17.87 19.83 -16.26
N ILE A 77 -18.00 21.06 -15.77
CA ILE A 77 -17.51 22.27 -16.41
C ILE A 77 -16.55 22.91 -15.43
N MET A 78 -15.26 22.96 -15.77
CA MET A 78 -14.25 23.62 -14.96
C MET A 78 -14.10 25.06 -15.40
N LEU A 79 -14.42 26.00 -14.54
CA LEU A 79 -14.32 27.43 -14.80
C LEU A 79 -12.99 27.95 -14.24
N ALA A 80 -12.09 28.34 -15.10
CA ALA A 80 -10.88 29.07 -14.76
C ALA A 80 -11.05 30.56 -15.10
N GLY A 81 -10.76 31.44 -14.16
CA GLY A 81 -10.88 32.86 -14.31
C GLY A 81 -9.77 33.62 -13.59
N LYS A 82 -9.72 34.93 -13.80
CA LYS A 82 -8.72 35.81 -13.19
C LYS A 82 -9.01 36.03 -11.67
N SER A 83 -10.26 35.83 -11.26
CA SER A 83 -10.69 35.96 -9.88
C SER A 83 -11.79 34.97 -9.51
N GLU A 84 -11.92 34.67 -8.23
CA GLU A 84 -12.99 33.84 -7.71
C GLU A 84 -14.38 34.46 -7.96
N ALA A 85 -14.50 35.78 -7.89
CA ALA A 85 -15.74 36.48 -8.14
C ALA A 85 -16.21 36.30 -9.59
N GLU A 86 -15.30 36.34 -10.58
CA GLU A 86 -15.61 36.08 -11.97
C GLU A 86 -16.08 34.66 -12.23
N THR A 87 -15.41 33.67 -11.66
CA THR A 87 -15.78 32.26 -11.83
C THR A 87 -17.11 31.94 -11.14
N THR A 88 -17.39 32.55 -9.99
CA THR A 88 -18.66 32.41 -9.28
C THR A 88 -19.81 33.03 -10.08
N ALA A 89 -19.67 34.26 -10.57
CA ALA A 89 -20.69 34.91 -11.41
C ALA A 89 -20.97 34.12 -12.69
N LEU A 90 -19.94 33.57 -13.33
CA LEU A 90 -20.10 32.72 -14.50
C LEU A 90 -20.81 31.42 -14.15
N ALA A 91 -20.47 30.78 -13.02
CA ALA A 91 -21.13 29.58 -12.55
C ALA A 91 -22.63 29.83 -12.32
N ASP A 92 -22.99 30.93 -11.67
CA ASP A 92 -24.38 31.31 -11.44
C ASP A 92 -25.15 31.54 -12.76
N SER A 93 -24.51 32.20 -13.74
CA SER A 93 -25.07 32.39 -15.07
C SER A 93 -25.33 31.06 -15.79
N LEU A 94 -24.35 30.14 -15.74
CA LEU A 94 -24.47 28.81 -16.35
C LEU A 94 -25.54 27.96 -15.65
N MET A 95 -25.60 28.02 -14.31
CA MET A 95 -26.67 27.37 -13.54
C MET A 95 -28.06 27.89 -13.92
N GLY A 96 -28.19 29.21 -14.14
CA GLY A 96 -29.41 29.82 -14.68
C GLY A 96 -29.78 29.29 -16.07
N ALA A 97 -28.81 29.20 -16.97
CA ALA A 97 -29.02 28.64 -18.29
C ALA A 97 -29.41 27.17 -18.28
N LEU A 98 -28.76 26.36 -17.43
CA LEU A 98 -29.08 24.94 -17.25
C LEU A 98 -30.50 24.73 -16.70
N LYS A 99 -30.92 25.53 -15.74
CA LYS A 99 -32.31 25.53 -15.24
C LYS A 99 -33.31 25.93 -16.32
N GLY A 100 -32.88 26.77 -17.27
CA GLY A 100 -33.65 27.15 -18.45
C GLY A 100 -33.65 26.12 -19.59
N GLY A 101 -33.01 24.94 -19.39
CA GLY A 101 -32.98 23.84 -20.35
C GLY A 101 -31.79 23.85 -21.30
N ALA A 102 -30.77 24.65 -21.07
CA ALA A 102 -29.55 24.63 -21.89
C ALA A 102 -28.85 23.25 -21.80
N ASN A 103 -28.20 22.85 -22.87
CA ASN A 103 -27.48 21.58 -22.95
C ASN A 103 -26.16 21.68 -22.20
N PHE A 104 -25.95 20.79 -21.20
CA PHE A 104 -24.73 20.75 -20.38
C PHE A 104 -23.46 20.53 -21.22
N ALA A 105 -23.50 19.61 -22.17
CA ALA A 105 -22.33 19.29 -23.01
C ALA A 105 -21.91 20.47 -23.91
N GLU A 106 -22.88 21.20 -24.44
CA GLU A 106 -22.60 22.41 -25.26
C GLU A 106 -21.99 23.52 -24.38
N LEU A 107 -22.48 23.69 -23.15
CA LEU A 107 -21.88 24.65 -22.21
C LEU A 107 -20.48 24.19 -21.78
N ALA A 108 -20.23 22.90 -21.59
CA ALA A 108 -18.92 22.37 -21.29
C ALA A 108 -17.93 22.65 -22.42
N LYS A 109 -18.29 22.39 -23.67
CA LYS A 109 -17.46 22.68 -24.83
C LYS A 109 -17.10 24.16 -24.95
N LYS A 110 -18.02 25.04 -24.54
CA LYS A 110 -17.84 26.49 -24.69
C LYS A 110 -17.09 27.12 -23.52
N TYR A 111 -17.28 26.64 -22.31
CA TYR A 111 -16.83 27.34 -21.10
C TYR A 111 -15.85 26.58 -20.24
N SER A 112 -15.73 25.24 -20.39
CA SER A 112 -14.79 24.47 -19.59
C SER A 112 -13.35 24.71 -20.00
N ALA A 113 -12.49 24.89 -19.02
CA ALA A 113 -11.08 25.17 -19.21
C ALA A 113 -10.21 23.88 -19.22
N ASP A 114 -10.81 22.71 -19.06
CA ASP A 114 -10.10 21.45 -19.07
C ASP A 114 -10.29 20.63 -20.36
N GLN A 115 -9.52 19.53 -20.48
CA GLN A 115 -9.55 18.68 -21.68
C GLN A 115 -10.88 17.95 -21.88
N ALA A 116 -11.66 17.71 -20.82
CA ALA A 116 -12.96 17.06 -20.92
C ALA A 116 -13.99 17.93 -21.67
N ALA A 117 -13.72 19.23 -21.86
CA ALA A 117 -14.54 20.14 -22.67
C ALA A 117 -14.87 19.59 -24.06
N GLU A 118 -13.89 18.98 -24.74
CA GLU A 118 -14.05 18.42 -26.09
C GLU A 118 -15.11 17.31 -26.13
N ASN A 119 -15.22 16.54 -25.06
CA ASN A 119 -16.20 15.45 -24.88
C ASN A 119 -17.46 15.90 -24.11
N GLY A 120 -17.78 17.21 -24.11
CA GLY A 120 -18.94 17.72 -23.39
C GLY A 120 -18.83 17.67 -21.87
N GLY A 121 -17.60 17.65 -21.36
CA GLY A 121 -17.29 17.64 -19.93
C GLY A 121 -17.33 16.24 -19.30
N GLU A 122 -17.45 15.15 -20.06
CA GLU A 122 -17.54 13.79 -19.51
C GLU A 122 -16.22 13.37 -18.85
N LEU A 123 -16.28 13.02 -17.56
CA LEU A 123 -15.17 12.50 -16.77
C LEU A 123 -15.22 10.97 -16.64
N GLY A 124 -16.35 10.33 -16.92
CA GLY A 124 -16.56 8.90 -16.79
C GLY A 124 -17.04 8.46 -15.41
N TRP A 125 -16.76 7.21 -15.07
CA TRP A 125 -17.21 6.57 -13.84
C TRP A 125 -16.26 6.77 -12.68
N PHE A 126 -16.82 7.07 -11.50
CA PHE A 126 -16.10 7.25 -10.25
C PHE A 126 -16.66 6.34 -9.18
N THR A 127 -15.77 5.68 -8.43
CA THR A 127 -16.04 5.16 -7.08
C THR A 127 -15.52 6.19 -6.07
N GLU A 128 -15.90 6.11 -4.80
CA GLU A 128 -15.38 7.04 -3.80
C GLU A 128 -13.85 6.98 -3.69
N VAL A 129 -13.27 5.80 -3.85
CA VAL A 129 -11.82 5.59 -3.83
C VAL A 129 -11.12 6.19 -5.06
N THR A 130 -11.72 6.09 -6.27
CA THR A 130 -11.13 6.67 -7.49
C THR A 130 -11.30 8.19 -7.53
N ALA A 131 -12.40 8.71 -6.98
CA ALA A 131 -12.62 10.15 -6.85
C ALA A 131 -11.63 10.85 -5.89
N LEU A 132 -10.88 10.08 -5.08
CA LEU A 132 -9.86 10.62 -4.16
C LEU A 132 -8.60 11.11 -4.88
N ARG A 133 -8.34 10.67 -6.11
CA ARG A 133 -7.11 11.01 -6.82
C ARG A 133 -7.19 12.38 -7.47
N GLY A 134 -6.51 13.36 -6.87
CA GLY A 134 -6.28 14.69 -7.47
C GLY A 134 -7.43 15.69 -7.31
N VAL A 135 -8.48 15.39 -6.55
CA VAL A 135 -9.58 16.31 -6.26
C VAL A 135 -9.79 16.49 -4.75
N ASN A 136 -10.32 17.64 -4.35
CA ASN A 136 -10.60 17.94 -2.95
C ASN A 136 -11.87 17.21 -2.45
N ASP A 137 -12.06 17.20 -1.13
CA ASP A 137 -13.17 16.51 -0.48
C ASP A 137 -14.55 17.09 -0.86
N ASP A 138 -14.62 18.38 -1.15
CA ASP A 138 -15.88 19.01 -1.56
C ASP A 138 -16.33 18.51 -2.93
N PHE A 139 -15.40 18.28 -3.87
CA PHE A 139 -15.73 17.68 -5.16
C PHE A 139 -16.22 16.23 -4.97
N LYS A 140 -15.55 15.42 -4.14
CA LYS A 140 -16.00 14.05 -3.82
C LYS A 140 -17.40 14.04 -3.23
N LYS A 141 -17.64 14.86 -2.22
CA LYS A 141 -18.98 15.01 -1.60
C LYS A 141 -20.03 15.38 -2.62
N ALA A 142 -19.76 16.36 -3.48
CA ALA A 142 -20.69 16.76 -4.53
C ALA A 142 -21.00 15.64 -5.52
N VAL A 143 -19.98 14.90 -5.98
CA VAL A 143 -20.15 13.78 -6.92
C VAL A 143 -21.11 12.71 -6.39
N PHE A 144 -21.00 12.35 -5.11
CA PHE A 144 -21.82 11.27 -4.53
C PHE A 144 -23.14 11.75 -3.92
N SER A 145 -23.23 13.02 -3.48
CA SER A 145 -24.46 13.58 -2.90
C SER A 145 -25.41 14.17 -3.94
N THR A 146 -24.91 14.62 -5.09
CA THR A 146 -25.75 15.24 -6.12
C THR A 146 -26.75 14.22 -6.69
N PRO A 147 -28.05 14.52 -6.72
CA PRO A 147 -29.05 13.66 -7.34
C PRO A 147 -28.79 13.44 -8.83
N LEU A 148 -29.37 12.35 -9.36
CA LEU A 148 -29.24 12.01 -10.79
C LEU A 148 -29.78 13.14 -11.67
N ASN A 149 -29.02 13.54 -12.66
CA ASN A 149 -29.28 14.64 -13.61
C ASN A 149 -29.27 16.06 -13.01
N GLU A 150 -29.00 16.23 -11.73
CA GLU A 150 -28.81 17.52 -11.10
C GLU A 150 -27.36 18.00 -11.22
N VAL A 151 -27.17 19.31 -11.00
CA VAL A 151 -25.87 19.97 -11.09
C VAL A 151 -25.56 20.65 -9.76
N ALA A 152 -24.38 20.36 -9.21
CA ALA A 152 -23.82 21.03 -8.04
C ALA A 152 -22.68 21.98 -8.47
N VAL A 153 -22.51 23.07 -7.73
CA VAL A 153 -21.35 23.95 -7.88
C VAL A 153 -20.36 23.67 -6.77
N VAL A 154 -19.11 23.42 -7.12
CA VAL A 154 -18.03 23.05 -6.21
C VAL A 154 -16.79 23.88 -6.50
N LYS A 155 -16.04 24.21 -5.45
CA LYS A 155 -14.74 24.88 -5.55
C LYS A 155 -13.60 23.88 -5.35
N SER A 156 -12.53 24.03 -6.11
CA SER A 156 -11.30 23.27 -5.95
C SER A 156 -10.09 24.19 -6.11
N LEU A 157 -8.89 23.61 -5.95
CA LEU A 157 -7.62 24.31 -6.22
C LEU A 157 -7.49 24.72 -7.72
N TYR A 158 -8.24 24.09 -8.62
CA TYR A 158 -8.20 24.34 -10.04
C TYR A 158 -9.23 25.37 -10.52
N GLY A 159 -10.18 25.74 -9.65
CA GLY A 159 -11.23 26.71 -9.97
C GLY A 159 -12.61 26.28 -9.47
N THR A 160 -13.65 26.86 -10.07
CA THR A 160 -15.04 26.53 -9.80
C THR A 160 -15.54 25.48 -10.79
N HIS A 161 -16.19 24.43 -10.29
CA HIS A 161 -16.73 23.34 -11.10
C HIS A 161 -18.25 23.30 -11.01
N LEU A 162 -18.91 23.13 -12.15
CA LEU A 162 -20.28 22.65 -12.21
C LEU A 162 -20.21 21.15 -12.44
N VAL A 163 -20.68 20.36 -11.50
CA VAL A 163 -20.62 18.89 -11.53
C VAL A 163 -22.02 18.32 -11.75
N LYS A 164 -22.20 17.54 -12.81
CA LYS A 164 -23.45 16.87 -13.14
C LYS A 164 -23.28 15.35 -13.00
N VAL A 165 -24.16 14.72 -12.24
CA VAL A 165 -24.24 13.25 -12.16
C VAL A 165 -25.18 12.77 -13.26
N THR A 166 -24.64 12.02 -14.24
CA THR A 166 -25.38 11.59 -15.42
C THR A 166 -25.92 10.17 -15.31
N GLU A 167 -25.25 9.30 -14.58
CA GLU A 167 -25.65 7.94 -14.33
C GLU A 167 -25.24 7.50 -12.91
N LYS A 168 -25.99 6.54 -12.35
CA LYS A 168 -25.67 5.89 -11.06
C LYS A 168 -25.86 4.39 -11.21
N THR A 169 -24.99 3.61 -10.58
CA THR A 169 -25.20 2.17 -10.41
C THR A 169 -26.25 1.87 -9.35
N GLY A 170 -26.60 0.58 -9.19
CA GLY A 170 -27.42 0.14 -8.07
C GLY A 170 -26.75 0.43 -6.72
N ASN A 171 -27.58 0.62 -5.69
CA ASN A 171 -27.13 0.81 -4.34
C ASN A 171 -26.54 -0.48 -3.76
N VAL A 172 -25.44 -0.32 -3.04
CA VAL A 172 -24.74 -1.39 -2.30
C VAL A 172 -24.41 -0.91 -0.90
N GLU A 173 -24.21 -1.84 0.01
CA GLU A 173 -23.67 -1.52 1.33
C GLU A 173 -22.22 -1.06 1.20
N LYS A 174 -21.90 -0.01 1.92
CA LYS A 174 -20.57 0.60 1.98
C LYS A 174 -20.16 0.86 3.41
N TYR A 175 -18.89 0.77 3.67
CA TYR A 175 -18.28 0.82 4.99
C TYR A 175 -17.18 1.87 5.02
N LYS A 176 -17.20 2.73 6.03
CA LYS A 176 -16.10 3.64 6.35
C LYS A 176 -15.30 3.02 7.48
N ILE A 177 -14.03 2.72 7.22
CA ILE A 177 -13.15 2.00 8.13
C ILE A 177 -11.92 2.85 8.42
N ALA A 178 -11.58 2.97 9.69
CA ALA A 178 -10.29 3.42 10.13
C ALA A 178 -9.39 2.21 10.31
N ASP A 179 -8.22 2.24 9.67
CA ASP A 179 -7.23 1.17 9.72
C ASP A 179 -5.92 1.72 10.29
N ILE A 180 -5.42 1.08 11.34
CA ILE A 180 -4.09 1.33 11.89
C ILE A 180 -3.23 0.11 11.58
N ASP A 181 -2.24 0.31 10.72
CA ASP A 181 -1.18 -0.63 10.38
C ASP A 181 0.14 -0.11 10.94
N MET A 182 0.79 -0.90 11.79
CA MET A 182 2.08 -0.56 12.40
C MET A 182 3.03 -1.74 12.30
N THR A 183 4.10 -1.58 11.52
CA THR A 183 5.15 -2.59 11.39
C THR A 183 6.02 -2.59 12.66
N VAL A 184 6.27 -3.77 13.22
CA VAL A 184 7.18 -3.92 14.35
C VAL A 184 8.61 -4.03 13.82
N SER A 185 9.38 -2.97 13.99
CA SER A 185 10.79 -2.96 13.64
C SER A 185 11.67 -3.02 14.91
N PRO A 186 12.80 -3.74 14.87
CA PRO A 186 13.74 -3.71 15.97
C PRO A 186 14.23 -2.29 16.25
N SER A 187 14.31 -1.91 17.51
CA SER A 187 14.92 -0.62 17.89
C SER A 187 16.40 -0.60 17.49
N SER A 188 16.97 0.58 17.28
CA SER A 188 18.40 0.74 16.99
C SER A 188 19.29 0.07 18.05
N LYS A 189 18.84 0.04 19.30
CA LYS A 189 19.52 -0.66 20.39
C LYS A 189 19.46 -2.16 20.23
N THR A 190 18.29 -2.72 19.90
CA THR A 190 18.12 -4.16 19.64
C THR A 190 18.96 -4.59 18.45
N TYR A 191 18.89 -3.82 17.36
CA TYR A 191 19.70 -4.03 16.16
C TYR A 191 21.21 -4.08 16.49
N SER A 192 21.72 -3.06 17.20
CA SER A 192 23.13 -3.00 17.60
C SER A 192 23.53 -4.14 18.52
N ASN A 193 22.68 -4.57 19.44
CA ASN A 193 22.95 -5.69 20.31
C ASN A 193 23.09 -6.99 19.52
N ILE A 194 22.14 -7.30 18.64
CA ILE A 194 22.17 -8.52 17.81
C ILE A 194 23.41 -8.52 16.90
N TYR A 195 23.73 -7.39 16.27
CA TYR A 195 24.94 -7.23 15.46
C TYR A 195 26.21 -7.51 16.25
N ASN A 196 26.33 -6.90 17.44
CA ASN A 196 27.50 -7.06 18.30
C ASN A 196 27.65 -8.50 18.83
N GLU A 197 26.55 -9.15 19.20
CA GLU A 197 26.52 -10.55 19.63
C GLU A 197 26.99 -11.45 18.50
N LEU A 198 26.46 -11.28 17.28
CA LEU A 198 26.88 -12.04 16.11
C LEU A 198 28.36 -11.78 15.77
N ASN A 199 28.82 -10.53 15.83
CA ASN A 199 30.21 -10.19 15.58
C ASN A 199 31.17 -10.84 16.61
N GLN A 200 30.79 -10.86 17.87
CA GLN A 200 31.56 -11.56 18.90
C GLN A 200 31.57 -13.08 18.67
N PHE A 201 30.43 -13.65 18.25
CA PHE A 201 30.34 -15.07 17.92
C PHE A 201 31.26 -15.44 16.77
N VAL A 202 31.20 -14.71 15.66
CA VAL A 202 32.04 -14.93 14.47
C VAL A 202 33.53 -14.78 14.81
N SER A 203 33.90 -13.75 15.60
CA SER A 203 35.27 -13.53 16.01
C SER A 203 35.86 -14.67 16.84
N LYS A 204 35.04 -15.33 17.67
CA LYS A 204 35.44 -16.51 18.47
C LYS A 204 35.48 -17.78 17.63
N ASN A 205 34.63 -17.87 16.59
CA ASN A 205 34.43 -19.04 15.73
C ASN A 205 34.99 -18.76 14.32
N ASN A 206 36.26 -18.48 14.23
CA ASN A 206 36.96 -18.02 13.01
C ASN A 206 37.29 -19.13 12.00
N SER A 207 36.62 -20.26 12.02
CA SER A 207 36.70 -21.32 11.02
C SER A 207 35.34 -21.93 10.77
N MET A 208 35.11 -22.45 9.56
CA MET A 208 33.86 -23.11 9.18
C MET A 208 33.46 -24.21 10.16
N ALA A 209 34.39 -25.08 10.54
CA ALA A 209 34.12 -26.15 11.51
C ALA A 209 33.63 -25.62 12.87
N LYS A 210 34.22 -24.54 13.39
CA LYS A 210 33.77 -23.92 14.65
C LYS A 210 32.42 -23.25 14.52
N LEU A 211 32.15 -22.60 13.36
CA LEU A 211 30.83 -22.03 13.10
C LEU A 211 29.75 -23.10 13.09
N GLU A 212 29.98 -24.22 12.39
CA GLU A 212 29.06 -25.36 12.34
C GLU A 212 28.82 -25.98 13.71
N GLU A 213 29.89 -26.22 14.47
CA GLU A 213 29.83 -26.82 15.80
C GLU A 213 29.05 -25.96 16.79
N ASN A 214 29.30 -24.65 16.82
CA ASN A 214 28.83 -23.77 17.88
C ASN A 214 27.57 -22.95 17.50
N ALA A 215 27.19 -22.85 16.21
CA ALA A 215 26.06 -22.03 15.77
C ALA A 215 24.74 -22.47 16.42
N LYS A 216 24.47 -23.76 16.46
CA LYS A 216 23.22 -24.31 16.98
C LYS A 216 23.09 -24.09 18.51
N GLU A 217 24.19 -24.28 19.25
CA GLU A 217 24.21 -24.05 20.70
C GLU A 217 24.03 -22.58 21.04
N ALA A 218 24.58 -21.70 20.20
CA ALA A 218 24.43 -20.25 20.31
C ALA A 218 23.05 -19.70 19.81
N GLY A 219 22.16 -20.60 19.33
CA GLY A 219 20.82 -20.23 18.87
C GLY A 219 20.76 -19.68 17.46
N TYR A 220 21.83 -19.79 16.67
CA TYR A 220 21.83 -19.36 15.26
C TYR A 220 21.28 -20.43 14.33
N ASN A 221 20.59 -20.00 13.28
CA ASN A 221 20.12 -20.91 12.23
C ASN A 221 21.23 -21.19 11.23
N LEU A 222 21.67 -22.44 11.17
CA LEU A 222 22.71 -22.89 10.23
C LEU A 222 22.07 -23.54 9.00
N ILE A 223 22.47 -23.07 7.81
CA ILE A 223 22.11 -23.65 6.51
C ILE A 223 23.39 -24.16 5.86
N SER A 224 23.58 -25.47 5.82
CA SER A 224 24.73 -26.10 5.19
C SER A 224 24.39 -26.62 3.80
N GLY A 225 25.42 -26.71 2.90
CA GLY A 225 25.29 -27.28 1.56
C GLY A 225 24.44 -26.44 0.59
N ALA A 226 24.26 -25.18 0.85
CA ALA A 226 23.58 -24.28 -0.09
C ALA A 226 24.41 -24.10 -1.36
N THR A 227 23.89 -24.50 -2.52
CA THR A 227 24.50 -24.30 -3.81
C THR A 227 23.91 -23.10 -4.53
N VAL A 228 24.77 -22.21 -5.01
CA VAL A 228 24.36 -20.98 -5.72
C VAL A 228 25.14 -20.84 -7.03
N THR A 229 24.55 -20.16 -8.00
CA THR A 229 25.15 -19.76 -9.26
C THR A 229 25.36 -18.25 -9.32
N THR A 230 26.15 -17.78 -10.29
CA THR A 230 26.40 -16.36 -10.50
C THR A 230 25.10 -15.57 -10.82
N ASP A 231 24.07 -16.24 -11.35
CA ASP A 231 22.82 -15.64 -11.79
C ASP A 231 21.75 -15.60 -10.69
N ASP A 232 21.96 -16.34 -9.59
CA ASP A 232 21.01 -16.38 -8.49
C ASP A 232 20.89 -15.00 -7.83
N GLN A 233 19.65 -14.57 -7.59
CA GLN A 233 19.35 -13.30 -6.94
C GLN A 233 19.20 -13.45 -5.43
N LEU A 234 18.87 -14.64 -4.96
CA LEU A 234 18.58 -14.95 -3.57
C LEU A 234 19.34 -16.18 -3.09
N LEU A 235 19.81 -16.15 -1.86
CA LEU A 235 20.34 -17.32 -1.15
C LEU A 235 19.16 -18.04 -0.46
N GLY A 236 18.60 -19.05 -1.11
CA GLY A 236 17.38 -19.70 -0.63
C GLY A 236 16.20 -18.72 -0.52
N SER A 237 15.62 -18.61 0.67
CA SER A 237 14.51 -17.68 0.97
C SER A 237 14.96 -16.33 1.53
N ILE A 238 16.27 -16.07 1.63
CA ILE A 238 16.81 -14.85 2.26
C ILE A 238 16.72 -13.70 1.26
N LYS A 239 15.88 -12.70 1.57
CA LYS A 239 15.72 -11.50 0.75
C LYS A 239 16.99 -10.63 0.80
N ASN A 240 17.26 -9.89 -0.26
CA ASN A 240 18.43 -8.99 -0.38
C ASN A 240 19.79 -9.68 -0.17
N SER A 241 19.90 -10.98 -0.43
CA SER A 241 21.12 -11.79 -0.22
C SER A 241 22.09 -11.82 -1.42
N ARG A 242 21.80 -11.07 -2.48
CA ARG A 242 22.71 -10.97 -3.65
C ARG A 242 24.15 -10.54 -3.30
N PRO A 243 24.41 -9.63 -2.33
CA PRO A 243 25.79 -9.33 -1.90
C PRO A 243 26.53 -10.53 -1.34
N VAL A 244 25.84 -11.41 -0.59
CA VAL A 244 26.41 -12.67 -0.05
C VAL A 244 26.87 -13.60 -1.18
N ILE A 245 26.02 -13.78 -2.20
CA ILE A 245 26.33 -14.61 -3.37
C ILE A 245 27.57 -14.05 -4.10
N ARG A 246 27.59 -12.74 -4.39
CA ARG A 246 28.76 -12.10 -5.03
C ARG A 246 30.04 -12.28 -4.23
N TRP A 247 29.95 -12.14 -2.90
CA TRP A 247 31.07 -12.35 -2.02
C TRP A 247 31.58 -13.80 -2.10
N ALA A 248 30.70 -14.81 -2.13
CA ALA A 248 31.07 -16.22 -2.22
C ALA A 248 31.84 -16.53 -3.50
N PHE A 249 31.52 -15.91 -4.65
CA PHE A 249 32.26 -16.08 -5.90
C PHE A 249 33.59 -15.32 -5.96
N GLN A 250 33.85 -14.42 -5.02
CA GLN A 250 35.10 -13.65 -4.93
C GLN A 250 36.10 -14.22 -3.92
N ASN A 251 35.71 -15.27 -3.18
CA ASN A 251 36.50 -15.81 -2.09
C ASN A 251 36.69 -17.33 -2.21
N ASP A 252 37.82 -17.81 -1.67
CA ASP A 252 38.21 -19.20 -1.73
C ASP A 252 37.55 -20.08 -0.67
N LYS A 253 37.58 -21.39 -0.87
CA LYS A 253 37.13 -22.38 0.10
C LYS A 253 37.72 -22.13 1.49
N GLY A 254 36.87 -22.13 2.50
CA GLY A 254 37.18 -21.90 3.90
C GLY A 254 37.14 -20.43 4.31
N SER A 255 36.92 -19.50 3.39
CA SER A 255 36.72 -18.09 3.71
C SER A 255 35.40 -17.89 4.47
N ILE A 256 35.41 -17.00 5.46
CA ILE A 256 34.24 -16.56 6.24
C ILE A 256 34.01 -15.11 5.93
N SER A 257 32.74 -14.73 5.69
CA SER A 257 32.37 -13.36 5.36
C SER A 257 32.33 -12.45 6.60
N GLU A 258 32.30 -11.17 6.33
CA GLU A 258 31.75 -10.18 7.24
C GLU A 258 30.22 -10.41 7.43
N ILE A 259 29.63 -9.67 8.34
CA ILE A 259 28.17 -9.72 8.56
C ILE A 259 27.47 -8.95 7.45
N PHE A 260 26.61 -9.62 6.69
CA PHE A 260 25.74 -9.01 5.72
C PHE A 260 24.36 -8.71 6.32
N GLU A 261 23.82 -7.56 6.00
CA GLU A 261 22.45 -7.20 6.30
C GLU A 261 21.54 -7.58 5.12
N CYS A 262 20.66 -8.55 5.34
CA CYS A 262 19.79 -9.13 4.33
C CYS A 262 18.32 -8.95 4.74
N SER A 263 17.76 -7.76 4.46
CA SER A 263 16.39 -7.40 4.85
C SER A 263 16.19 -7.45 6.38
N ASP A 264 15.52 -8.44 6.89
CA ASP A 264 15.21 -8.67 8.31
C ASP A 264 16.22 -9.57 9.04
N LYS A 265 17.36 -9.90 8.39
CA LYS A 265 18.33 -10.87 8.90
C LYS A 265 19.76 -10.38 8.77
N PHE A 266 20.58 -10.73 9.74
CA PHE A 266 22.03 -10.73 9.60
C PHE A 266 22.49 -12.09 9.11
N VAL A 267 23.39 -12.10 8.14
CA VAL A 267 23.91 -13.32 7.51
C VAL A 267 25.42 -13.30 7.53
N VAL A 268 26.00 -14.39 7.96
CA VAL A 268 27.45 -14.71 7.80
C VAL A 268 27.54 -15.94 6.92
N ALA A 269 28.37 -15.90 5.92
CA ALA A 269 28.57 -16.99 4.98
C ALA A 269 29.98 -17.57 5.09
N ALA A 270 30.11 -18.85 4.82
CA ALA A 270 31.40 -19.54 4.64
C ALA A 270 31.38 -20.28 3.31
N VAL A 271 32.51 -20.28 2.57
CA VAL A 271 32.62 -20.98 1.32
C VAL A 271 33.08 -22.42 1.58
N GLU A 272 32.18 -23.38 1.39
CA GLU A 272 32.46 -24.80 1.53
C GLU A 272 33.27 -25.35 0.35
N GLY A 273 33.08 -24.81 -0.84
CA GLY A 273 33.79 -25.21 -2.06
C GLY A 273 33.22 -24.53 -3.29
N SER A 274 33.88 -24.78 -4.42
CA SER A 274 33.44 -24.34 -5.74
C SER A 274 33.22 -25.54 -6.65
N ILE A 275 32.19 -25.48 -7.46
CA ILE A 275 31.89 -26.48 -8.49
C ILE A 275 32.20 -25.83 -9.84
N SER A 276 33.18 -26.37 -10.56
CA SER A 276 33.50 -25.89 -11.91
C SER A 276 32.40 -26.28 -12.89
N GLU A 277 32.23 -25.48 -13.94
CA GLU A 277 31.34 -25.81 -15.05
C GLU A 277 31.78 -27.14 -15.69
N GLY A 278 30.82 -28.05 -15.91
CA GLY A 278 31.08 -29.38 -16.50
C GLY A 278 30.21 -30.47 -15.90
N TYR A 279 30.67 -31.73 -16.07
CA TYR A 279 29.95 -32.88 -15.49
C TYR A 279 30.15 -32.94 -13.97
N ARG A 280 29.04 -33.19 -13.25
CA ARG A 280 29.11 -33.36 -11.79
C ARG A 280 30.00 -34.55 -11.43
N PRO A 281 30.90 -34.44 -10.45
CA PRO A 281 31.71 -35.55 -9.94
C PRO A 281 30.81 -36.72 -9.51
N VAL A 282 31.30 -37.96 -9.74
CA VAL A 282 30.51 -39.18 -9.50
C VAL A 282 30.12 -39.35 -8.04
N ASP A 283 30.96 -38.94 -7.11
CA ASP A 283 30.69 -38.93 -5.67
C ASP A 283 29.52 -38.03 -5.26
N MET A 284 29.31 -36.94 -5.96
CA MET A 284 28.14 -36.03 -5.71
C MET A 284 26.82 -36.57 -6.27
N VAL A 285 26.85 -37.39 -7.33
CA VAL A 285 25.65 -37.94 -7.97
C VAL A 285 25.35 -39.39 -7.54
N ALA A 286 26.31 -40.10 -7.03
CA ALA A 286 26.18 -41.50 -6.65
C ALA A 286 25.06 -41.78 -5.60
N PRO A 287 24.82 -40.92 -4.59
CA PRO A 287 23.68 -41.12 -3.66
C PRO A 287 22.34 -41.08 -4.37
N ALA A 288 22.15 -40.14 -5.31
CA ALA A 288 20.90 -39.97 -6.07
C ALA A 288 20.69 -41.09 -7.13
N LEU A 289 21.78 -41.72 -7.61
CA LEU A 289 21.72 -42.79 -8.57
C LEU A 289 21.52 -44.19 -7.93
N ARG A 290 21.70 -44.27 -6.61
CA ARG A 290 21.53 -45.52 -5.84
C ARG A 290 20.17 -45.63 -5.16
N ALA A 291 19.35 -44.55 -5.17
CA ALA A 291 17.98 -44.48 -4.69
C ALA A 291 17.00 -44.82 -5.79
#